data_b2060b6bc1f985e32fdabda1844df768
#
_entry.id   b2060b6bc1f985e32fdabda1844df768
#
_cell.length_a   1.000
_cell.length_b   1.000
_cell.length_c   1.000
_cell.angle_alpha   90.00
_cell.angle_beta   90.00
_cell.angle_gamma   90.00
#
_symmetry.space_group_name_H-M   'P 1'
#
loop_
_entity.id
_entity.type
_entity.pdbx_description
1 polymer ?
#
loop_
_entity_poly.entity_id
_entity_poly.type
_entity_poly.pdbx_seq_one_letter_code
_entity_poly.pdbx_strand_id
1 'polypeptide(L)'
;MSEEYEERRNNILANVQKICWDEERGLYREGPNFIQYSQHAQAWAVLNEMGTPEVRKFVMQRAMTEKDIIPCSFSTSYEWFRAMEKVGLYAATKTNMKRWAKLPEQGNTTCPEEPDESRSECHAWSALPIYELIRCVAGIQPGQAGWESVRICPHLEYLSDLEGKAVTPAGIISFYYKKEQDCWRYHIELPKDMKGIFINDRGTMHELDGRSVYETYER
;
A
#
# COMPACT_ATOMS: atom_id res chain seq x y z
N MET A 1 2.09 -13.28 -28.01
CA MET A 1 2.88 -12.68 -26.90
C MET A 1 2.10 -12.71 -25.58
N SER A 2 0.90 -12.14 -25.48
CA SER A 2 0.13 -12.13 -24.23
C SER A 2 -0.13 -13.53 -23.68
N GLU A 3 -0.67 -14.43 -24.47
CA GLU A 3 -0.96 -15.83 -24.09
C GLU A 3 0.29 -16.60 -23.65
N GLU A 4 1.40 -16.44 -24.35
CA GLU A 4 2.68 -17.08 -24.01
C GLU A 4 3.20 -16.63 -22.64
N TYR A 5 3.11 -15.33 -22.33
CA TYR A 5 3.54 -14.81 -21.03
C TYR A 5 2.59 -15.24 -19.90
N GLU A 6 1.31 -15.35 -20.19
CA GLU A 6 0.32 -15.84 -19.22
C GLU A 6 0.56 -17.32 -18.91
N GLU A 7 0.82 -18.14 -19.90
CA GLU A 7 1.19 -19.55 -19.70
C GLU A 7 2.47 -19.69 -18.87
N ARG A 8 3.52 -18.91 -19.21
CA ARG A 8 4.77 -18.90 -18.44
C ARG A 8 4.55 -18.47 -16.98
N ARG A 9 3.78 -17.41 -16.76
CA ARG A 9 3.39 -16.96 -15.42
C ARG A 9 2.70 -18.08 -14.64
N ASN A 10 1.70 -18.71 -15.22
CA ASN A 10 0.93 -19.77 -14.57
C ASN A 10 1.80 -20.98 -14.23
N ASN A 11 2.71 -21.36 -15.11
CA ASN A 11 3.68 -22.43 -14.87
C ASN A 11 4.64 -22.08 -13.71
N ILE A 12 5.14 -20.84 -13.63
CA ILE A 12 5.98 -20.39 -12.53
C ILE A 12 5.21 -20.45 -11.22
N LEU A 13 3.99 -19.90 -11.16
CA LEU A 13 3.18 -19.88 -9.93
C LEU A 13 2.83 -21.29 -9.44
N ALA A 14 2.49 -22.21 -10.36
CA ALA A 14 2.25 -23.60 -10.02
C ALA A 14 3.49 -24.28 -9.42
N ASN A 15 4.67 -24.02 -9.97
CA ASN A 15 5.92 -24.54 -9.43
C ASN A 15 6.26 -23.91 -8.08
N VAL A 16 6.08 -22.60 -7.90
CA VAL A 16 6.27 -21.94 -6.60
C VAL A 16 5.34 -22.54 -5.55
N GLN A 17 4.06 -22.73 -5.87
CA GLN A 17 3.10 -23.37 -4.98
C GLN A 17 3.56 -24.79 -4.57
N LYS A 18 4.03 -25.57 -5.51
CA LYS A 18 4.46 -26.96 -5.27
C LYS A 18 5.75 -27.07 -4.45
N ILE A 19 6.69 -26.16 -4.66
CA ILE A 19 8.06 -26.29 -4.18
C ILE A 19 8.31 -25.44 -2.94
N CYS A 20 7.74 -24.22 -2.89
CA CYS A 20 8.02 -23.24 -1.84
C CYS A 20 6.94 -23.22 -0.74
N TRP A 21 5.72 -23.66 -1.02
CA TRP A 21 4.66 -23.70 -0.01
C TRP A 21 4.99 -24.71 1.08
N ASP A 22 4.93 -24.27 2.33
CA ASP A 22 5.08 -25.06 3.53
C ASP A 22 3.72 -25.21 4.22
N GLU A 23 3.14 -26.41 4.11
CA GLU A 23 1.84 -26.74 4.68
C GLU A 23 1.80 -26.61 6.20
N GLU A 24 2.90 -26.97 6.88
CA GLU A 24 2.97 -26.93 8.35
C GLU A 24 2.98 -25.47 8.85
N ARG A 25 3.76 -24.65 8.18
CA ARG A 25 3.87 -23.23 8.53
C ARG A 25 2.79 -22.36 7.88
N GLY A 26 2.19 -22.78 6.78
CA GLY A 26 1.28 -21.96 6.00
C GLY A 26 1.97 -20.72 5.42
N LEU A 27 3.22 -20.85 4.99
CA LEU A 27 4.06 -19.78 4.45
C LEU A 27 4.84 -20.26 3.23
N TYR A 28 5.30 -19.32 2.40
CA TYR A 28 6.21 -19.59 1.29
C TYR A 28 7.65 -19.41 1.70
N ARG A 29 8.48 -20.43 1.43
CA ARG A 29 9.94 -20.36 1.60
C ARG A 29 10.56 -19.46 0.54
N GLU A 30 11.78 -18.95 0.81
CA GLU A 30 12.56 -18.13 -0.11
C GLU A 30 12.87 -18.83 -1.45
N GLY A 31 12.91 -20.16 -1.45
CA GLY A 31 13.16 -20.96 -2.62
C GLY A 31 13.19 -22.46 -2.33
N PRO A 32 13.47 -23.29 -3.37
CA PRO A 32 13.32 -24.75 -3.29
C PRO A 32 14.11 -25.44 -2.20
N ASN A 33 15.28 -24.94 -1.88
CA ASN A 33 16.21 -25.56 -0.92
C ASN A 33 16.48 -24.66 0.30
N PHE A 34 15.67 -23.61 0.49
CA PHE A 34 15.78 -22.71 1.61
C PHE A 34 14.84 -23.13 2.73
N ILE A 35 15.28 -22.88 3.96
CA ILE A 35 14.46 -23.05 5.17
C ILE A 35 14.01 -21.69 5.72
N GLN A 36 14.47 -20.59 5.10
CA GLN A 36 14.14 -19.22 5.50
C GLN A 36 12.82 -18.78 4.88
N TYR A 37 12.19 -17.84 5.56
CA TYR A 37 10.99 -17.14 5.15
C TYR A 37 11.23 -15.64 5.21
N SER A 38 10.67 -14.89 4.29
CA SER A 38 10.75 -13.44 4.29
C SER A 38 9.40 -12.80 4.03
N GLN A 39 9.27 -11.55 4.42
CA GLN A 39 8.10 -10.74 4.13
C GLN A 39 7.89 -10.54 2.62
N HIS A 40 8.99 -10.38 1.87
CA HIS A 40 8.88 -10.17 0.42
C HIS A 40 8.42 -11.43 -0.34
N ALA A 41 8.84 -12.64 0.06
CA ALA A 41 8.31 -13.87 -0.53
C ALA A 41 6.79 -13.99 -0.32
N GLN A 42 6.31 -13.66 0.88
CA GLN A 42 4.88 -13.65 1.19
C GLN A 42 4.14 -12.57 0.40
N ALA A 43 4.69 -11.35 0.34
CA ALA A 43 4.10 -10.26 -0.42
C ALA A 43 3.95 -10.62 -1.91
N TRP A 44 4.98 -11.18 -2.53
CA TRP A 44 4.91 -11.62 -3.92
C TRP A 44 3.88 -12.72 -4.16
N ALA A 45 3.76 -13.69 -3.24
CA ALA A 45 2.71 -14.71 -3.33
C ALA A 45 1.30 -14.09 -3.30
N VAL A 46 1.07 -13.13 -2.41
CA VAL A 46 -0.21 -12.42 -2.29
C VAL A 46 -0.50 -11.56 -3.52
N LEU A 47 0.49 -10.82 -4.02
CA LEU A 47 0.33 -9.97 -5.22
C LEU A 47 0.02 -10.79 -6.48
N ASN A 48 0.56 -12.00 -6.57
CA ASN A 48 0.27 -12.96 -7.64
C ASN A 48 -0.98 -13.81 -7.39
N GLU A 49 -1.76 -13.51 -6.35
CA GLU A 49 -3.04 -14.14 -6.02
C GLU A 49 -2.94 -15.65 -5.69
N MET A 50 -1.79 -16.07 -5.17
CA MET A 50 -1.60 -17.47 -4.77
C MET A 50 -2.46 -17.81 -3.55
N GLY A 51 -3.12 -18.96 -3.60
CA GLY A 51 -4.08 -19.40 -2.58
C GLY A 51 -5.42 -18.63 -2.59
N THR A 52 -6.29 -18.96 -1.63
CA THR A 52 -7.58 -18.25 -1.46
C THR A 52 -7.38 -16.87 -0.81
N PRO A 53 -8.39 -15.98 -0.85
CA PRO A 53 -8.32 -14.71 -0.12
C PRO A 53 -7.99 -14.87 1.36
N GLU A 54 -8.55 -15.90 2.01
CA GLU A 54 -8.33 -16.21 3.43
C GLU A 54 -6.89 -16.64 3.69
N VAL A 55 -6.34 -17.51 2.83
CA VAL A 55 -4.94 -17.95 2.88
C VAL A 55 -4.01 -16.75 2.71
N ARG A 56 -4.25 -15.90 1.72
CA ARG A 56 -3.45 -14.69 1.50
C ARG A 56 -3.44 -13.75 2.72
N LYS A 57 -4.60 -13.54 3.33
CA LYS A 57 -4.70 -12.73 4.55
C LYS A 57 -3.95 -13.37 5.72
N PHE A 58 -4.11 -14.67 5.91
CA PHE A 58 -3.41 -15.45 6.93
C PHE A 58 -1.88 -15.39 6.77
N VAL A 59 -1.38 -15.59 5.55
CA VAL A 59 0.04 -15.49 5.20
C VAL A 59 0.60 -14.13 5.61
N MET A 60 -0.08 -13.02 5.28
CA MET A 60 0.37 -11.68 5.63
C MET A 60 0.33 -11.43 7.15
N GLN A 61 -0.69 -11.93 7.85
CA GLN A 61 -0.78 -11.83 9.31
C GLN A 61 0.38 -12.54 10.00
N ARG A 62 0.74 -13.75 9.55
CA ARG A 62 1.90 -14.47 10.08
C ARG A 62 3.20 -13.75 9.76
N ALA A 63 3.36 -13.29 8.54
CA ALA A 63 4.56 -12.57 8.11
C ALA A 63 4.80 -11.26 8.88
N MET A 64 3.75 -10.67 9.47
CA MET A 64 3.86 -9.50 10.34
C MET A 64 4.31 -9.84 11.77
N THR A 65 3.96 -11.01 12.27
CA THR A 65 4.04 -11.33 13.71
C THR A 65 5.13 -12.31 14.07
N GLU A 66 5.55 -13.17 13.15
CA GLU A 66 6.59 -14.17 13.43
C GLU A 66 7.99 -13.54 13.39
N LYS A 67 8.78 -13.83 14.44
CA LYS A 67 10.08 -13.18 14.66
C LYS A 67 11.21 -13.71 13.78
N ASP A 68 11.04 -14.91 13.24
CA ASP A 68 12.03 -15.59 12.40
C ASP A 68 11.84 -15.30 10.89
N ILE A 69 10.87 -14.44 10.56
CA ILE A 69 10.65 -13.98 9.18
C ILE A 69 11.53 -12.77 8.90
N ILE A 70 12.33 -12.86 7.83
CA ILE A 70 13.19 -11.78 7.37
C ILE A 70 12.32 -10.59 6.92
N PRO A 71 12.49 -9.41 7.53
CA PRO A 71 11.69 -8.24 7.19
C PRO A 71 12.07 -7.69 5.81
N CYS A 72 11.11 -7.02 5.17
CA CYS A 72 11.38 -6.24 3.97
C CYS A 72 12.38 -5.12 4.25
N SER A 73 13.34 -4.93 3.35
CA SER A 73 14.17 -3.74 3.27
C SER A 73 13.36 -2.54 2.76
N PHE A 74 13.97 -1.36 2.62
CA PHE A 74 13.29 -0.24 1.98
C PHE A 74 12.93 -0.54 0.51
N SER A 75 13.80 -1.25 -0.22
CA SER A 75 13.59 -1.57 -1.63
C SER A 75 12.38 -2.47 -1.89
N THR A 76 12.08 -3.42 -0.99
CA THR A 76 10.96 -4.36 -1.12
C THR A 76 9.72 -3.94 -0.32
N SER A 77 9.77 -2.77 0.30
CA SER A 77 8.64 -2.26 1.09
C SER A 77 7.44 -1.87 0.22
N TYR A 78 7.64 -1.51 -1.04
CA TYR A 78 6.54 -1.21 -1.96
C TYR A 78 5.62 -2.43 -2.14
N GLU A 79 6.19 -3.59 -2.44
CA GLU A 79 5.44 -4.83 -2.62
C GLU A 79 4.73 -5.25 -1.33
N TRP A 80 5.40 -5.07 -0.19
CA TRP A 80 4.82 -5.33 1.13
C TRP A 80 3.57 -4.47 1.38
N PHE A 81 3.64 -3.16 1.15
CA PHE A 81 2.51 -2.25 1.32
C PHE A 81 1.36 -2.57 0.36
N ARG A 82 1.66 -2.91 -0.91
CA ARG A 82 0.64 -3.33 -1.89
C ARG A 82 -0.05 -4.63 -1.47
N ALA A 83 0.71 -5.60 -0.97
CA ALA A 83 0.15 -6.85 -0.46
C ALA A 83 -0.73 -6.61 0.77
N MET A 84 -0.30 -5.75 1.71
CA MET A 84 -1.09 -5.37 2.88
C MET A 84 -2.40 -4.68 2.50
N GLU A 85 -2.38 -3.77 1.54
CA GLU A 85 -3.59 -3.14 0.98
C GLU A 85 -4.53 -4.19 0.38
N LYS A 86 -3.99 -5.09 -0.45
CA LYS A 86 -4.75 -6.13 -1.16
C LYS A 86 -5.53 -7.07 -0.23
N VAL A 87 -5.00 -7.34 0.95
CA VAL A 87 -5.64 -8.22 1.94
C VAL A 87 -6.39 -7.47 3.05
N GLY A 88 -6.52 -6.14 2.95
CA GLY A 88 -7.23 -5.30 3.93
C GLY A 88 -6.52 -5.17 5.28
N LEU A 89 -5.18 -5.18 5.28
CA LEU A 89 -4.35 -5.03 6.48
C LEU A 89 -3.48 -3.76 6.43
N TYR A 90 -3.84 -2.78 5.59
CA TYR A 90 -3.03 -1.59 5.39
C TYR A 90 -2.73 -0.80 6.66
N ALA A 91 -3.67 -0.74 7.61
CA ALA A 91 -3.47 -0.09 8.91
C ALA A 91 -2.22 -0.55 9.67
N ALA A 92 -1.82 -1.81 9.50
CA ALA A 92 -0.64 -2.38 10.15
C ALA A 92 0.68 -1.82 9.61
N THR A 93 0.69 -1.22 8.42
CA THR A 93 1.87 -0.59 7.81
C THR A 93 2.40 0.60 8.61
N LYS A 94 1.60 1.15 9.54
CA LYS A 94 2.06 2.16 10.52
C LYS A 94 3.38 1.76 11.20
N THR A 95 3.54 0.49 11.53
CA THR A 95 4.77 -0.01 12.16
C THR A 95 5.96 0.07 11.21
N ASN A 96 5.76 -0.20 9.93
CA ASN A 96 6.80 -0.09 8.92
C ASN A 96 7.19 1.37 8.68
N MET A 97 6.21 2.30 8.64
CA MET A 97 6.43 3.75 8.47
C MET A 97 7.32 4.36 9.57
N LYS A 98 7.34 3.79 10.76
CA LYS A 98 8.24 4.23 11.84
C LYS A 98 9.73 4.16 11.47
N ARG A 99 10.12 3.30 10.54
CA ARG A 99 11.51 3.20 10.05
C ARG A 99 11.93 4.50 9.36
N TRP A 100 11.04 5.06 8.54
CA TRP A 100 11.27 6.36 7.88
C TRP A 100 11.20 7.53 8.86
N ALA A 101 10.28 7.49 9.83
CA ALA A 101 10.17 8.54 10.83
C ALA A 101 11.46 8.71 11.68
N LYS A 102 12.26 7.66 11.80
CA LYS A 102 13.55 7.71 12.51
C LYS A 102 14.69 8.35 11.71
N LEU A 103 14.60 8.39 10.40
CA LEU A 103 15.71 8.88 9.54
C LEU A 103 16.15 10.32 9.88
N PRO A 104 15.25 11.30 10.09
CA PRO A 104 15.65 12.62 10.52
C PRO A 104 16.33 12.63 11.91
N GLU A 105 15.90 11.77 12.82
CA GLU A 105 16.49 11.65 14.18
C GLU A 105 17.92 11.10 14.10
N GLN A 106 18.22 10.28 13.08
CA GLN A 106 19.56 9.75 12.78
C GLN A 106 20.43 10.74 12.01
N GLY A 107 19.92 11.93 11.68
CA GLY A 107 20.65 12.96 10.92
C GLY A 107 20.56 12.79 9.40
N ASN A 108 19.74 11.85 8.89
CA ASN A 108 19.54 11.71 7.45
C ASN A 108 18.74 12.88 6.89
N THR A 109 19.24 13.49 5.80
CA THR A 109 18.58 14.59 5.07
C THR A 109 18.02 14.12 3.72
N THR A 110 18.23 12.85 3.39
CA THR A 110 17.82 12.20 2.14
C THR A 110 17.24 10.81 2.46
N CYS A 111 16.86 10.08 1.42
CA CYS A 111 16.37 8.71 1.54
C CYS A 111 17.53 7.73 1.37
N PRO A 112 18.01 7.07 2.43
CA PRO A 112 19.13 6.14 2.35
C PRO A 112 18.72 4.81 1.72
N GLU A 113 19.71 4.00 1.30
CA GLU A 113 19.50 2.67 0.73
C GLU A 113 18.86 1.70 1.73
N GLU A 114 19.36 1.72 2.95
CA GLU A 114 18.94 0.86 4.07
C GLU A 114 18.64 1.72 5.31
N PRO A 115 17.82 1.24 6.23
CA PRO A 115 17.47 2.01 7.44
C PRO A 115 18.62 2.19 8.41
N ASP A 116 19.57 1.25 8.43
CA ASP A 116 20.71 1.21 9.33
C ASP A 116 21.97 0.89 8.51
N GLU A 117 23.11 1.49 8.91
CA GLU A 117 24.44 1.27 8.28
C GLU A 117 24.43 1.36 6.73
N SER A 118 23.69 2.35 6.23
CA SER A 118 23.50 2.51 4.79
C SER A 118 24.81 2.82 4.06
N ARG A 119 25.06 2.06 3.02
CA ARG A 119 26.20 2.27 2.10
C ARG A 119 26.00 3.51 1.22
N SER A 120 24.76 3.93 1.02
CA SER A 120 24.38 5.10 0.22
C SER A 120 23.21 5.84 0.86
N GLU A 121 23.33 7.16 0.96
CA GLU A 121 22.32 8.03 1.56
C GLU A 121 21.30 8.59 0.56
N CYS A 122 21.34 8.20 -0.71
CA CYS A 122 20.44 8.70 -1.73
C CYS A 122 19.95 7.57 -2.66
N HIS A 123 18.84 6.96 -2.27
CA HIS A 123 18.21 5.88 -3.05
C HIS A 123 16.72 6.13 -3.24
N ALA A 124 16.26 6.09 -4.49
CA ALA A 124 14.89 6.39 -4.87
C ALA A 124 13.86 5.44 -4.26
N TRP A 125 14.17 4.16 -4.07
CA TRP A 125 13.22 3.20 -3.51
C TRP A 125 12.82 3.49 -2.05
N SER A 126 13.65 4.21 -1.31
CA SER A 126 13.30 4.62 0.06
C SER A 126 12.52 5.94 0.13
N ALA A 127 12.18 6.54 -1.01
CA ALA A 127 11.22 7.65 -1.08
C ALA A 127 9.75 7.17 -1.06
N LEU A 128 9.51 5.89 -0.80
CA LEU A 128 8.19 5.26 -0.75
C LEU A 128 7.13 6.04 0.04
N PRO A 129 7.41 6.64 1.21
CA PRO A 129 6.39 7.39 1.97
C PRO A 129 5.73 8.52 1.18
N ILE A 130 6.44 9.17 0.28
CA ILE A 130 5.89 10.26 -0.56
C ILE A 130 4.74 9.71 -1.42
N TYR A 131 4.94 8.54 -2.01
CA TYR A 131 3.92 7.85 -2.79
C TYR A 131 2.78 7.34 -1.91
N GLU A 132 3.10 6.68 -0.79
CA GLU A 132 2.11 6.08 0.11
C GLU A 132 1.17 7.12 0.74
N LEU A 133 1.71 8.27 1.16
CA LEU A 133 0.91 9.33 1.78
C LEU A 133 -0.17 9.85 0.83
N ILE A 134 0.11 10.01 -0.44
CA ILE A 134 -0.89 10.48 -1.42
C ILE A 134 -1.78 9.33 -1.90
N ARG A 135 -1.17 8.24 -2.37
CA ARG A 135 -1.92 7.17 -3.04
C ARG A 135 -2.80 6.35 -2.09
N CYS A 136 -2.30 6.06 -0.90
CA CYS A 136 -2.96 5.15 0.02
C CYS A 136 -3.52 5.87 1.24
N VAL A 137 -2.70 6.65 1.94
CA VAL A 137 -3.16 7.31 3.16
C VAL A 137 -4.21 8.38 2.83
N ALA A 138 -3.92 9.30 1.90
CA ALA A 138 -4.95 10.22 1.39
C ALA A 138 -5.92 9.53 0.42
N GLY A 139 -5.54 8.39 -0.13
CA GLY A 139 -6.38 7.54 -0.98
C GLY A 139 -6.59 8.04 -2.39
N ILE A 140 -5.80 9.00 -2.88
CA ILE A 140 -6.02 9.68 -4.16
C ILE A 140 -5.34 8.90 -5.29
N GLN A 141 -6.14 8.33 -6.16
CA GLN A 141 -5.69 7.47 -7.26
C GLN A 141 -6.44 7.81 -8.56
N PRO A 142 -5.86 7.55 -9.74
CA PRO A 142 -6.61 7.61 -10.97
C PRO A 142 -7.76 6.59 -10.93
N GLY A 143 -8.96 7.01 -11.22
CA GLY A 143 -10.11 6.13 -11.37
C GLY A 143 -10.12 5.42 -12.73
N GLN A 144 -9.58 6.11 -13.74
CA GLN A 144 -9.35 5.60 -15.10
C GLN A 144 -7.97 6.01 -15.59
N ALA A 145 -7.47 5.34 -16.63
CA ALA A 145 -6.19 5.67 -17.24
C ALA A 145 -6.14 7.17 -17.63
N GLY A 146 -4.97 7.80 -17.50
CA GLY A 146 -4.80 9.20 -17.84
C GLY A 146 -5.47 10.21 -16.89
N TRP A 147 -5.99 9.78 -15.73
CA TRP A 147 -6.75 10.64 -14.81
C TRP A 147 -8.06 11.21 -15.39
N GLU A 148 -8.69 10.49 -16.30
CA GLU A 148 -10.03 10.83 -16.81
C GLU A 148 -11.08 10.89 -15.69
N SER A 149 -10.83 10.16 -14.61
CA SER A 149 -11.59 10.25 -13.36
C SER A 149 -10.67 10.01 -12.16
N VAL A 150 -11.14 10.37 -10.95
CA VAL A 150 -10.45 10.12 -9.70
C VAL A 150 -11.18 9.08 -8.86
N ARG A 151 -10.43 8.23 -8.17
CA ARG A 151 -10.91 7.40 -7.08
C ARG A 151 -10.23 7.85 -5.80
N ILE A 152 -11.01 8.19 -4.79
CA ILE A 152 -10.52 8.60 -3.47
C ILE A 152 -11.00 7.58 -2.44
N CYS A 153 -10.06 6.91 -1.76
CA CYS A 153 -10.34 5.89 -0.75
C CYS A 153 -9.24 5.91 0.31
N PRO A 154 -9.35 6.78 1.32
CA PRO A 154 -8.28 7.01 2.29
C PRO A 154 -8.15 5.87 3.30
N HIS A 155 -6.94 5.67 3.80
CA HIS A 155 -6.59 4.80 4.91
C HIS A 155 -6.16 5.64 6.11
N LEU A 156 -7.10 5.99 6.97
CA LEU A 156 -6.90 6.96 8.06
C LEU A 156 -6.84 6.32 9.46
N GLU A 157 -6.80 5.00 9.56
CA GLU A 157 -7.02 4.24 10.80
C GLU A 157 -6.04 4.61 11.94
N TYR A 158 -4.89 5.19 11.60
CA TYR A 158 -3.88 5.58 12.58
C TYR A 158 -3.60 7.09 12.64
N LEU A 159 -4.46 7.89 12.01
CA LEU A 159 -4.35 9.35 11.99
C LEU A 159 -5.50 10.01 12.76
N SER A 160 -5.29 11.26 13.16
CA SER A 160 -6.32 12.16 13.69
C SER A 160 -6.76 13.19 12.66
N ASP A 161 -5.84 13.54 11.77
CA ASP A 161 -6.04 14.51 10.69
C ASP A 161 -5.03 14.29 9.57
N LEU A 162 -5.38 14.74 8.39
CA LEU A 162 -4.52 14.74 7.21
C LEU A 162 -4.91 15.89 6.28
N GLU A 163 -3.95 16.72 5.91
CA GLU A 163 -4.12 17.79 4.94
C GLU A 163 -3.06 17.70 3.86
N GLY A 164 -3.42 18.03 2.62
CA GLY A 164 -2.45 18.04 1.54
C GLY A 164 -3.01 18.40 0.18
N LYS A 165 -2.14 18.27 -0.81
CA LYS A 165 -2.43 18.53 -2.22
C LYS A 165 -1.84 17.43 -3.09
N ALA A 166 -2.64 16.87 -3.98
CA ALA A 166 -2.19 15.93 -4.99
C ALA A 166 -2.21 16.61 -6.37
N VAL A 167 -1.08 16.54 -7.07
CA VAL A 167 -0.96 17.09 -8.43
C VAL A 167 -1.41 16.03 -9.43
N THR A 168 -2.33 16.39 -10.32
CA THR A 168 -2.81 15.55 -11.41
C THR A 168 -2.69 16.27 -12.75
N PRO A 169 -2.76 15.56 -13.88
CA PRO A 169 -2.79 16.21 -15.20
C PRO A 169 -3.95 17.20 -15.40
N ALA A 170 -5.07 17.00 -14.67
CA ALA A 170 -6.23 17.89 -14.74
C ALA A 170 -6.15 19.09 -13.79
N GLY A 171 -5.18 19.09 -12.87
CA GLY A 171 -5.00 20.15 -11.87
C GLY A 171 -4.73 19.60 -10.47
N ILE A 172 -4.87 20.45 -9.47
CA ILE A 172 -4.57 20.12 -8.07
C ILE A 172 -5.85 19.64 -7.38
N ILE A 173 -5.76 18.51 -6.70
CA ILE A 173 -6.75 18.05 -5.72
C ILE A 173 -6.25 18.47 -4.34
N SER A 174 -7.00 19.33 -3.64
CA SER A 174 -6.73 19.66 -2.23
C SER A 174 -7.63 18.83 -1.33
N PHE A 175 -7.11 18.41 -0.19
CA PHE A 175 -7.87 17.58 0.75
C PHE A 175 -7.55 17.95 2.19
N TYR A 176 -8.57 17.84 3.04
CA TYR A 176 -8.46 17.95 4.49
C TYR A 176 -9.40 16.95 5.15
N TYR A 177 -8.85 16.01 5.88
CA TYR A 177 -9.57 14.97 6.63
C TYR A 177 -9.31 15.17 8.11
N LYS A 178 -10.34 15.16 8.93
CA LYS A 178 -10.21 15.34 10.37
C LYS A 178 -11.16 14.43 11.13
N LYS A 179 -10.63 13.75 12.13
CA LYS A 179 -11.44 12.96 13.07
C LYS A 179 -12.07 13.89 14.10
N GLU A 180 -13.39 13.88 14.18
CA GLU A 180 -14.19 14.66 15.12
C GLU A 180 -15.03 13.71 15.98
N GLN A 181 -14.58 13.42 17.22
CA GLN A 181 -15.18 12.43 18.12
C GLN A 181 -15.28 11.05 17.44
N ASP A 182 -16.47 10.61 17.07
CA ASP A 182 -16.75 9.31 16.46
C ASP A 182 -16.98 9.35 14.96
N CYS A 183 -16.70 10.48 14.31
CA CYS A 183 -16.86 10.66 12.87
C CYS A 183 -15.64 11.25 12.21
N TRP A 184 -15.54 11.07 10.91
CA TRP A 184 -14.59 11.76 10.06
C TRP A 184 -15.28 12.90 9.31
N ARG A 185 -14.64 14.05 9.28
CA ARG A 185 -14.96 15.14 8.36
C ARG A 185 -14.00 15.07 7.19
N TYR A 186 -14.57 15.03 5.99
CA TYR A 186 -13.84 15.07 4.73
C TYR A 186 -14.15 16.36 3.98
N HIS A 187 -13.11 17.06 3.58
CA HIS A 187 -13.20 18.21 2.70
C HIS A 187 -12.27 17.96 1.51
N ILE A 188 -12.81 17.96 0.30
CA ILE A 188 -12.11 17.62 -0.93
C ILE A 188 -12.42 18.69 -1.96
N GLU A 189 -11.39 19.34 -2.49
CA GLU A 189 -11.46 20.26 -3.59
C GLU A 189 -10.86 19.61 -4.84
N LEU A 190 -11.64 19.59 -5.93
CA LEU A 190 -11.26 18.95 -7.18
C LEU A 190 -10.99 19.99 -8.28
N PRO A 191 -10.13 19.65 -9.25
CA PRO A 191 -10.09 20.40 -10.51
C PRO A 191 -11.48 20.49 -11.14
N LYS A 192 -11.72 21.56 -11.88
CA LYS A 192 -13.00 21.79 -12.56
C LYS A 192 -13.39 20.59 -13.42
N ASP A 193 -14.65 20.20 -13.31
CA ASP A 193 -15.28 19.10 -14.07
C ASP A 193 -14.68 17.69 -13.82
N MET A 194 -13.75 17.53 -12.87
CA MET A 194 -13.22 16.23 -12.50
C MET A 194 -14.31 15.38 -11.84
N LYS A 195 -14.52 14.17 -12.37
CA LYS A 195 -15.49 13.19 -11.87
C LYS A 195 -14.78 12.02 -11.23
N GLY A 196 -15.53 11.20 -10.48
CA GLY A 196 -14.99 9.99 -9.89
C GLY A 196 -15.84 9.44 -8.75
N ILE A 197 -15.18 8.78 -7.83
CA ILE A 197 -15.83 8.23 -6.63
C ILE A 197 -14.98 8.54 -5.39
N PHE A 198 -15.68 8.82 -4.29
CA PHE A 198 -15.09 8.84 -2.94
C PHE A 198 -15.67 7.67 -2.14
N ILE A 199 -14.82 6.93 -1.47
CA ILE A 199 -15.19 5.81 -0.59
C ILE A 199 -14.64 6.14 0.78
N ASN A 200 -15.52 6.32 1.76
CA ASN A 200 -15.12 6.67 3.11
C ASN A 200 -14.53 5.47 3.89
N ASP A 201 -14.11 5.69 5.12
CA ASP A 201 -13.55 4.70 6.04
C ASP A 201 -14.50 3.55 6.39
N ARG A 202 -15.81 3.71 6.14
CA ARG A 202 -16.86 2.69 6.34
C ARG A 202 -17.23 1.95 5.06
N GLY A 203 -16.60 2.30 3.94
CA GLY A 203 -16.89 1.72 2.63
C GLY A 203 -18.12 2.32 1.93
N THR A 204 -18.70 3.41 2.46
CA THR A 204 -19.79 4.12 1.78
C THR A 204 -19.24 4.84 0.57
N MET A 205 -19.89 4.65 -0.58
CA MET A 205 -19.48 5.23 -1.85
C MET A 205 -20.31 6.50 -2.17
N HIS A 206 -19.61 7.55 -2.54
CA HIS A 206 -20.19 8.82 -2.99
C HIS A 206 -19.69 9.13 -4.39
N GLU A 207 -20.59 9.53 -5.27
CA GLU A 207 -20.23 10.00 -6.61
C GLU A 207 -19.67 11.42 -6.54
N LEU A 208 -18.56 11.62 -7.26
CA LEU A 208 -17.97 12.93 -7.52
C LEU A 208 -18.42 13.38 -8.91
N ASP A 209 -19.45 14.22 -8.95
CA ASP A 209 -20.23 14.57 -10.14
C ASP A 209 -19.67 15.75 -10.95
N GLY A 210 -18.45 16.17 -10.63
CA GLY A 210 -17.77 17.30 -11.29
C GLY A 210 -17.92 18.64 -10.58
N ARG A 211 -18.57 18.69 -9.41
CA ARG A 211 -18.49 19.84 -8.50
C ARG A 211 -17.07 20.02 -8.01
N SER A 212 -16.66 21.27 -7.78
CA SER A 212 -15.31 21.56 -7.35
C SER A 212 -15.05 21.24 -5.87
N VAL A 213 -16.09 21.24 -5.03
CA VAL A 213 -15.96 21.06 -3.57
C VAL A 213 -16.93 20.00 -3.07
N TYR A 214 -16.41 19.07 -2.29
CA TYR A 214 -17.16 18.03 -1.60
C TYR A 214 -16.85 18.12 -0.10
N GLU A 215 -17.90 18.16 0.71
CA GLU A 215 -17.80 18.13 2.16
C GLU A 215 -18.80 17.11 2.70
N THR A 216 -18.33 16.19 3.50
CA THR A 216 -19.17 15.15 4.12
C THR A 216 -18.73 14.86 5.55
N TYR A 217 -19.71 14.53 6.38
CA TYR A 217 -19.55 14.14 7.78
C TYR A 217 -20.13 12.74 7.94
N GLU A 218 -19.28 11.82 8.36
CA GLU A 218 -19.67 10.42 8.53
C GLU A 218 -19.60 10.05 10.02
N ARG A 219 -20.76 9.68 10.57
CA ARG A 219 -20.92 9.22 11.96
C ARG A 219 -20.86 7.72 12.08
#